data_1c317a57d9dd4fdbaf7ac8c99254c171
#
_entry.id   1c317a57d9dd4fdbaf7ac8c99254c171
#
_cell.length_a   1.000
_cell.length_b   1.000
_cell.length_c   1.000
_cell.angle_alpha   90.00
_cell.angle_beta   90.00
_cell.angle_gamma   90.00
#
_symmetry.space_group_name_H-M   'P 1'
#
loop_
_entity.id
_entity.type
_entity.pdbx_description
1 polymer ?
#
loop_
_entity_poly.entity_id
_entity_poly.type
_entity_poly.pdbx_seq_one_letter_code
_entity_poly.pdbx_strand_id
1 'polypeptide(L)'
;MSKIEDEVCEEIQARAKVGLSKYGTTMERKDFSTVKWLQYAMEEALDLAVYLKRLQYDIAELQRRNDWLEEVVALLQEGGVDLSDEGLPIWEESPGE
;
A
#
# COMPACT_ATOMS: atom_id res chain seq x y z
N MET A 1 22.69 -2.30 -9.52
CA MET A 1 21.37 -2.67 -8.97
C MET A 1 20.32 -1.73 -9.49
N SER A 2 19.07 -2.11 -9.45
CA SER A 2 18.00 -1.22 -9.92
C SER A 2 17.73 -0.08 -8.95
N LYS A 3 17.07 0.97 -9.42
CA LYS A 3 16.64 2.07 -8.57
C LYS A 3 15.76 1.61 -7.40
N ILE A 4 14.88 0.65 -7.65
CA ILE A 4 14.00 0.12 -6.62
C ILE A 4 14.80 -0.56 -5.51
N GLU A 5 15.74 -1.41 -5.88
CA GLU A 5 16.57 -2.13 -4.93
C GLU A 5 17.48 -1.19 -4.15
N ASP A 6 18.04 -0.18 -4.83
CA ASP A 6 18.89 0.81 -4.18
C ASP A 6 18.09 1.62 -3.15
N GLU A 7 16.88 2.03 -3.48
CA GLU A 7 16.01 2.75 -2.55
C GLU A 7 15.66 1.90 -1.32
N VAL A 8 15.37 0.61 -1.52
CA VAL A 8 15.08 -0.29 -0.40
C VAL A 8 16.30 -0.43 0.51
N CYS A 9 17.49 -0.55 -0.06
CA CYS A 9 18.73 -0.60 0.73
C CYS A 9 18.92 0.66 1.57
N GLU A 10 18.67 1.83 1.00
CA GLU A 10 18.75 3.09 1.73
C GLU A 10 17.72 3.16 2.85
N GLU A 11 16.51 2.68 2.61
CA GLU A 11 15.46 2.65 3.63
C GLU A 11 15.80 1.71 4.77
N ILE A 12 16.40 0.56 4.48
CA ILE A 12 16.87 -0.39 5.51
C ILE A 12 17.92 0.30 6.39
N GLN A 13 18.87 0.97 5.78
CA GLN A 13 19.92 1.68 6.53
C GLN A 13 19.34 2.81 7.39
N ALA A 14 18.38 3.55 6.86
CA ALA A 14 17.73 4.61 7.61
C ALA A 14 16.97 4.04 8.83
N ARG A 15 16.27 2.93 8.66
CA ARG A 15 15.59 2.26 9.78
C ARG A 15 16.57 1.76 10.82
N ALA A 16 17.70 1.23 10.40
CA ALA A 16 18.74 0.76 11.32
C ALA A 16 19.26 1.90 12.20
N LYS A 17 19.46 3.09 11.62
CA LYS A 17 19.89 4.27 12.38
C LYS A 17 18.84 4.71 13.38
N VAL A 18 17.57 4.73 12.98
CA VAL A 18 16.47 5.06 13.89
C VAL A 18 16.40 4.06 15.04
N GLY A 19 16.51 2.77 14.75
CA GLY A 19 16.51 1.73 15.78
C GLY A 19 17.67 1.88 16.74
N LEU A 20 18.86 2.15 16.25
CA LEU A 20 20.04 2.36 17.10
C LEU A 20 19.85 3.60 17.99
N SER A 21 19.35 4.69 17.45
CA SER A 21 19.08 5.91 18.22
C SER A 21 18.01 5.69 19.29
N LYS A 22 16.97 4.93 18.97
CA LYS A 22 15.83 4.72 19.85
C LYS A 22 16.09 3.68 20.94
N TYR A 23 16.78 2.59 20.61
CA TYR A 23 16.97 1.46 21.51
C TYR A 23 18.41 1.29 22.03
N GLY A 24 19.36 2.04 21.47
CA GLY A 24 20.76 1.98 21.88
C GLY A 24 21.51 0.72 21.48
N THR A 25 20.94 -0.09 20.61
CA THR A 25 21.55 -1.36 20.18
C THR A 25 21.13 -1.73 18.78
N THR A 26 21.90 -2.62 18.15
CA THR A 26 21.62 -3.13 16.83
C THR A 26 20.97 -4.51 16.88
N MET A 27 20.70 -5.10 15.72
CA MET A 27 20.16 -6.44 15.63
C MET A 27 21.16 -7.52 16.05
N GLU A 28 22.41 -7.16 16.30
CA GLU A 28 23.42 -8.10 16.82
C GLU A 28 23.33 -8.31 18.32
N ARG A 29 22.40 -7.62 18.99
CA ARG A 29 22.16 -7.79 20.43
C ARG A 29 21.90 -9.26 20.79
N LYS A 30 22.31 -9.66 21.99
CA LYS A 30 22.24 -11.05 22.45
C LYS A 30 21.30 -11.26 23.62
N ASP A 31 20.61 -10.22 24.06
CA ASP A 31 19.75 -10.27 25.25
C ASP A 31 18.36 -10.84 25.00
N PHE A 32 17.97 -11.01 23.73
CA PHE A 32 16.69 -11.62 23.39
C PHE A 32 16.88 -13.08 23.06
N SER A 33 15.97 -13.93 23.55
CA SER A 33 15.94 -15.33 23.20
C SER A 33 15.45 -15.52 21.76
N THR A 34 15.74 -16.68 21.19
CA THR A 34 15.24 -17.04 19.86
C THR A 34 13.72 -16.99 19.81
N VAL A 35 13.05 -17.44 20.88
CA VAL A 35 11.58 -17.39 20.96
C VAL A 35 11.08 -15.96 20.91
N LYS A 36 11.76 -15.04 21.57
CA LYS A 36 11.38 -13.62 21.56
C LYS A 36 11.55 -13.01 20.17
N TRP A 37 12.65 -13.32 19.48
CA TRP A 37 12.85 -12.88 18.11
C TRP A 37 11.75 -13.41 17.19
N LEU A 38 11.38 -14.69 17.36
CA LEU A 38 10.29 -15.29 16.59
C LEU A 38 8.97 -14.57 16.85
N GLN A 39 8.68 -14.24 18.09
CA GLN A 39 7.45 -13.53 18.45
C GLN A 39 7.37 -12.18 17.75
N TYR A 40 8.46 -11.41 17.76
CA TYR A 40 8.49 -10.12 17.07
C TYR A 40 8.32 -10.28 15.57
N ALA A 41 8.97 -11.27 14.98
CA ALA A 41 8.84 -11.53 13.54
C ALA A 41 7.38 -11.88 13.18
N MET A 42 6.72 -12.67 14.00
CA MET A 42 5.31 -13.03 13.78
C MET A 42 4.40 -11.82 13.88
N GLU A 43 4.62 -10.96 14.88
CA GLU A 43 3.83 -9.73 15.04
C GLU A 43 3.96 -8.83 13.81
N GLU A 44 5.18 -8.65 13.32
CA GLU A 44 5.40 -7.83 12.11
C GLU A 44 4.79 -8.47 10.87
N ALA A 45 4.84 -9.78 10.76
CA ALA A 45 4.20 -10.47 9.64
C ALA A 45 2.68 -10.31 9.66
N LEU A 46 2.07 -10.36 10.84
CA LEU A 46 0.65 -10.12 11.00
C LEU A 46 0.28 -8.68 10.63
N ASP A 47 1.07 -7.71 11.09
CA ASP A 47 0.87 -6.31 10.73
C ASP A 47 1.00 -6.10 9.24
N LEU A 48 1.99 -6.73 8.60
CA LEU A 48 2.15 -6.67 7.15
C LEU A 48 0.91 -7.22 6.44
N ALA A 49 0.37 -8.32 6.92
CA ALA A 49 -0.84 -8.90 6.33
C ALA A 49 -2.03 -7.94 6.41
N VAL A 50 -2.17 -7.24 7.54
CA VAL A 50 -3.22 -6.22 7.70
C VAL A 50 -3.04 -5.07 6.71
N TYR A 51 -1.82 -4.56 6.58
CA TYR A 51 -1.53 -3.50 5.61
C TYR A 51 -1.79 -3.94 4.18
N LEU A 52 -1.40 -5.16 3.83
CA LEU A 52 -1.63 -5.69 2.49
C LEU A 52 -3.11 -5.82 2.20
N LYS A 53 -3.90 -6.24 3.18
CA LYS A 53 -5.35 -6.34 3.02
C LYS A 53 -5.98 -4.96 2.79
N ARG A 54 -5.57 -3.97 3.55
CA ARG A 54 -6.03 -2.59 3.36
C ARG A 54 -5.69 -2.09 1.96
N LEU A 55 -4.44 -2.32 1.53
CA LEU A 55 -4.00 -1.91 0.20
C LEU A 55 -4.77 -2.62 -0.91
N GLN A 56 -5.15 -3.88 -0.67
CA GLN A 56 -5.96 -4.63 -1.63
C GLN A 56 -7.32 -3.96 -1.86
N TYR A 57 -7.96 -3.48 -0.79
CA TYR A 57 -9.20 -2.71 -0.92
C TYR A 57 -8.98 -1.38 -1.63
N ASP A 58 -7.90 -0.67 -1.29
CA ASP A 58 -7.59 0.62 -1.93
C ASP A 58 -7.33 0.45 -3.43
N ILE A 59 -6.60 -0.59 -3.81
CA ILE A 59 -6.32 -0.89 -5.23
C ILE A 59 -7.61 -1.21 -5.97
N ALA A 60 -8.48 -2.01 -5.38
CA ALA A 60 -9.76 -2.35 -6.00
C ALA A 60 -10.62 -1.10 -6.21
N GLU A 61 -10.62 -0.18 -5.25
CA GLU A 61 -11.35 1.09 -5.36
C GLU A 61 -10.77 1.97 -6.47
N LEU A 62 -9.44 2.09 -6.52
CA LEU A 62 -8.76 2.85 -7.57
C LEU A 62 -9.01 2.25 -8.96
N GLN A 63 -9.04 0.94 -9.07
CA GLN A 63 -9.31 0.25 -10.33
C GLN A 63 -10.72 0.56 -10.83
N ARG A 64 -11.72 0.50 -9.95
CA ARG A 64 -13.10 0.81 -10.33
C ARG A 64 -13.24 2.27 -10.75
N ARG A 65 -12.56 3.16 -10.04
CA ARG A 65 -12.54 4.59 -10.38
C ARG A 65 -11.91 4.82 -11.74
N ASN A 66 -10.81 4.13 -12.01
CA ASN A 66 -10.11 4.22 -13.29
C ASN A 66 -11.01 3.71 -14.43
N ASP A 67 -11.68 2.58 -14.23
CA ASP A 67 -12.60 2.02 -15.22
C ASP A 67 -13.75 2.99 -15.51
N TRP A 68 -14.30 3.62 -14.47
CA TRP A 68 -15.35 4.62 -14.62
C TRP A 68 -14.87 5.82 -15.46
N LEU A 69 -13.65 6.32 -15.13
CA LEU A 69 -13.07 7.44 -15.87
C LEU A 69 -12.81 7.09 -17.34
N GLU A 70 -12.34 5.89 -17.62
CA GLU A 70 -12.13 5.42 -18.99
C GLU A 70 -13.44 5.37 -19.76
N GLU A 71 -14.50 4.93 -19.11
CA GLU A 71 -15.83 4.89 -19.72
C GLU A 71 -16.34 6.31 -20.01
N VAL A 72 -16.16 7.24 -19.10
CA VAL A 72 -16.54 8.65 -19.31
C VAL A 72 -15.77 9.24 -20.48
N VAL A 73 -14.45 9.02 -20.55
CA VAL A 73 -13.62 9.51 -21.65
C VAL A 73 -14.09 8.92 -23.00
N ALA A 74 -14.38 7.64 -23.03
CA ALA A 74 -14.88 6.98 -24.25
C ALA A 74 -16.20 7.60 -24.72
N LEU A 75 -17.11 7.86 -23.81
CA LEU A 75 -18.39 8.50 -24.14
C LEU A 75 -18.20 9.92 -24.68
N LEU A 76 -17.31 10.70 -24.08
CA LEU A 76 -17.01 12.05 -24.55
C LEU A 76 -16.35 12.04 -25.92
N GLN A 77 -15.53 11.06 -26.23
CA GLN A 77 -14.88 10.93 -27.53
C GLN A 77 -15.85 10.55 -28.62
N GLU A 78 -16.97 9.92 -28.31
CA GLU A 78 -18.02 9.62 -29.28
C GLU A 78 -18.79 10.84 -29.72
N GLY A 79 -18.59 11.98 -29.03
CA GLY A 79 -19.12 13.27 -29.50
C GLY A 79 -20.59 13.50 -29.29
N GLY A 80 -21.25 12.67 -28.50
CA GLY A 80 -22.68 12.78 -28.27
C GLY A 80 -23.10 12.77 -26.83
N VAL A 81 -22.18 12.98 -25.91
CA VAL A 81 -22.48 12.87 -24.50
C VAL A 81 -22.98 14.18 -23.95
N ASP A 82 -24.18 14.14 -23.37
CA ASP A 82 -24.68 15.19 -22.51
C ASP A 82 -23.94 15.06 -21.16
N LEU A 83 -23.30 16.11 -20.70
CA LEU A 83 -22.58 16.14 -19.44
C LEU A 83 -23.50 16.23 -18.20
N SER A 84 -24.80 16.08 -18.39
CA SER A 84 -25.73 15.94 -17.27
C SER A 84 -25.53 14.58 -16.59
N ASP A 85 -26.02 14.47 -15.35
CA ASP A 85 -25.91 13.23 -14.58
C ASP A 85 -26.51 12.02 -15.27
N GLU A 86 -27.48 12.23 -16.15
CA GLU A 86 -28.14 11.13 -16.87
C GLU A 86 -27.31 10.48 -17.93
N GLY A 87 -26.28 11.18 -18.44
CA GLY A 87 -25.44 10.69 -19.53
C GLY A 87 -24.14 10.05 -19.06
N LEU A 88 -23.84 10.06 -17.78
CA LEU A 88 -22.58 9.56 -17.24
C LEU A 88 -22.76 8.28 -16.45
N PRO A 89 -21.74 7.39 -16.45
CA PRO A 89 -21.75 6.22 -15.59
C PRO A 89 -21.84 6.61 -14.12
N ILE A 90 -22.50 5.78 -13.34
CA ILE A 90 -22.63 6.01 -11.90
C ILE A 90 -21.36 5.50 -11.21
N TRP A 91 -20.75 6.34 -10.37
CA TRP A 91 -19.66 5.95 -9.51
C TRP A 91 -20.21 5.39 -8.19
N GLU A 92 -19.77 4.18 -7.85
CA GLU A 92 -20.13 3.55 -6.58
C GLU A 92 -18.88 3.22 -5.79
N GLU A 93 -18.83 3.62 -4.53
CA GLU A 93 -17.72 3.29 -3.67
C GLU A 93 -17.74 1.82 -3.27
N SER A 94 -16.54 1.28 -2.98
CA SER A 94 -16.43 -0.09 -2.56
C SER A 94 -17.08 -0.30 -1.19
N PRO A 95 -18.01 -1.23 -1.04
CA PRO A 95 -18.54 -1.57 0.27
C PRO A 95 -17.50 -2.33 1.09
N GLY A 96 -17.57 -2.23 2.39
CA GLY A 96 -16.80 -3.10 3.28
C GLY A 96 -15.44 -2.60 3.72
N GLU A 97 -15.20 -1.33 3.64
CA GLU A 97 -14.04 -0.74 4.29
C GLU A 97 -14.32 -0.28 5.69
#